data_82dfc0262d5482ace878653b4d9cbabc
#
_entry.id   82dfc0262d5482ace878653b4d9cbabc
#
_cell.length_a   1.000
_cell.length_b   1.000
_cell.length_c   1.000
_cell.angle_alpha   90.00
_cell.angle_beta   90.00
_cell.angle_gamma   90.00
#
_symmetry.space_group_name_H-M   'P 1'
#
loop_
_entity.id
_entity.type
_entity.pdbx_description
1 polymer ?
#
loop_
_entity_poly.entity_id
_entity_poly.type
_entity_poly.pdbx_seq_one_letter_code
_entity_poly.pdbx_strand_id
1 'polypeptide(L)'
;MRKITQEACRAFENAQNYKKSNTKVVRINEVSAEMYLHGNLIAYSDESGIFISNGGWSSNTTKERLNGLTGVNIRQVNYRWYLNGDFWNGGWIRISD
;
A
#
# COMPACT_ATOMS: atom_id res chain seq x y z
N MET A 1 3.38 14.66 2.81
CA MET A 1 3.16 13.45 1.96
C MET A 1 2.96 13.88 0.52
N ARG A 2 3.49 13.12 -0.41
CA ARG A 2 3.39 13.45 -1.83
C ARG A 2 1.96 13.36 -2.32
N LYS A 3 1.62 14.21 -3.28
CA LYS A 3 0.26 14.27 -3.83
C LYS A 3 -0.15 12.96 -4.51
N ILE A 4 0.77 12.31 -5.24
CA ILE A 4 0.49 11.03 -5.90
C ILE A 4 0.11 9.96 -4.88
N THR A 5 0.76 9.95 -3.71
CA THR A 5 0.42 9.01 -2.64
C THR A 5 -0.95 9.29 -2.07
N GLN A 6 -1.27 10.56 -1.81
CA GLN A 6 -2.60 10.92 -1.30
C GLN A 6 -3.70 10.52 -2.27
N GLU A 7 -3.51 10.81 -3.54
CA GLU A 7 -4.50 10.49 -4.57
C GLU A 7 -4.68 8.98 -4.76
N ALA A 8 -3.57 8.25 -4.84
CA ALA A 8 -3.61 6.80 -5.04
C ALA A 8 -4.25 6.09 -3.85
N CYS A 9 -3.89 6.48 -2.64
CA CYS A 9 -4.45 5.86 -1.45
C CYS A 9 -5.94 6.18 -1.28
N ARG A 10 -6.35 7.39 -1.62
CA ARG A 10 -7.77 7.74 -1.63
C ARG A 10 -8.55 6.89 -2.63
N ALA A 11 -8.02 6.73 -3.84
CA ALA A 11 -8.65 5.90 -4.85
C ALA A 11 -8.75 4.44 -4.39
N PHE A 12 -7.66 3.93 -3.80
CA PHE A 12 -7.63 2.56 -3.28
C PHE A 12 -8.69 2.35 -2.19
N GLU A 13 -8.76 3.28 -1.23
CA GLU A 13 -9.69 3.15 -0.11
C GLU A 13 -11.16 3.33 -0.51
N ASN A 14 -11.40 3.99 -1.63
CA ASN A 14 -12.74 4.18 -2.18
C ASN A 14 -13.06 3.24 -3.34
N ALA A 15 -12.21 2.26 -3.61
CA ALA A 15 -12.36 1.31 -4.72
C ALA A 15 -12.62 2.03 -6.04
N GLN A 16 -11.69 2.92 -6.40
CA GLN A 16 -11.74 3.69 -7.63
C GLN A 16 -10.49 3.46 -8.46
N ASN A 17 -10.62 3.51 -9.78
CA ASN A 17 -9.47 3.41 -10.67
C ASN A 17 -8.62 4.69 -10.60
N TYR A 18 -7.30 4.51 -10.68
CA TYR A 18 -6.36 5.62 -10.68
C TYR A 18 -5.08 5.19 -11.38
N LYS A 19 -4.48 6.11 -12.12
CA LYS A 19 -3.18 5.84 -12.72
C LYS A 19 -2.43 7.14 -12.88
N LYS A 20 -1.20 7.19 -12.38
CA LYS A 20 -0.31 8.33 -12.57
C LYS A 20 1.13 7.86 -12.37
N SER A 21 1.98 8.13 -13.38
CA SER A 21 3.40 7.79 -13.30
C SER A 21 3.59 6.29 -13.01
N ASN A 22 4.25 5.96 -11.91
CA ASN A 22 4.57 4.59 -11.52
C ASN A 22 3.50 3.91 -10.67
N THR A 23 2.38 4.57 -10.40
CA THR A 23 1.36 4.10 -9.46
C THR A 23 0.03 3.89 -10.15
N LYS A 24 -0.58 2.73 -9.91
CA LYS A 24 -1.85 2.36 -10.52
C LYS A 24 -2.75 1.70 -9.50
N VAL A 25 -4.02 2.12 -9.48
CA VAL A 25 -5.05 1.47 -8.65
C VAL A 25 -6.12 0.94 -9.59
N VAL A 26 -6.44 -0.34 -9.44
CA VAL A 26 -7.45 -1.01 -10.24
C VAL A 26 -8.62 -1.37 -9.35
N ARG A 27 -9.81 -0.87 -9.71
CA ARG A 27 -11.04 -1.27 -9.02
C ARG A 27 -11.41 -2.67 -9.47
N ILE A 28 -11.61 -3.57 -8.52
CA ILE A 28 -12.06 -4.93 -8.79
C ILE A 28 -13.59 -5.01 -8.70
N ASN A 29 -14.16 -4.45 -7.63
CA ASN A 29 -15.60 -4.32 -7.46
C ASN A 29 -15.89 -3.16 -6.48
N GLU A 30 -17.10 -3.06 -5.98
CA GLU A 30 -17.51 -1.92 -5.13
C GLU A 30 -16.71 -1.81 -3.83
N VAL A 31 -16.14 -2.91 -3.35
CA VAL A 31 -15.45 -2.96 -2.05
C VAL A 31 -14.01 -3.44 -2.16
N SER A 32 -13.51 -3.69 -3.37
CA SER A 32 -12.19 -4.27 -3.57
C SER A 32 -11.39 -3.48 -4.61
N ALA A 33 -10.10 -3.31 -4.33
CA ALA A 33 -9.17 -2.67 -5.24
C ALA A 33 -7.78 -3.28 -5.09
N GLU A 34 -6.93 -3.03 -6.08
CA GLU A 34 -5.53 -3.42 -6.09
C GLU A 34 -4.67 -2.21 -6.37
N MET A 35 -3.54 -2.10 -5.68
CA MET A 35 -2.56 -1.02 -5.92
C MET A 35 -1.25 -1.60 -6.41
N TYR A 36 -0.76 -1.06 -7.52
CA TYR A 36 0.50 -1.46 -8.13
C TYR A 36 1.50 -0.32 -8.11
N LEU A 37 2.75 -0.63 -7.83
CA LEU A 37 3.86 0.32 -7.93
C LEU A 37 4.89 -0.30 -8.87
N HIS A 38 5.22 0.41 -9.96
CA HIS A 38 6.10 -0.10 -11.02
C HIS A 38 5.65 -1.48 -11.54
N GLY A 39 4.34 -1.70 -11.60
CA GLY A 39 3.78 -2.97 -12.06
C GLY A 39 3.75 -4.07 -11.02
N ASN A 40 4.24 -3.83 -9.82
CA ASN A 40 4.23 -4.82 -8.74
C ASN A 40 3.07 -4.55 -7.78
N LEU A 41 2.31 -5.60 -7.46
CA LEU A 41 1.20 -5.48 -6.52
C LEU A 41 1.74 -5.25 -5.11
N ILE A 42 1.33 -4.15 -4.48
CA ILE A 42 1.76 -3.81 -3.11
C ILE A 42 0.61 -3.74 -2.12
N ALA A 43 -0.62 -3.69 -2.59
CA ALA A 43 -1.79 -3.68 -1.71
C ALA A 43 -3.00 -4.23 -2.44
N TYR A 44 -3.86 -4.92 -1.72
CA TYR A 44 -5.18 -5.26 -2.23
C TYR A 44 -6.18 -5.27 -1.08
N SER A 45 -7.44 -5.06 -1.42
CA SER A 45 -8.52 -5.08 -0.44
C SER A 45 -9.63 -6.03 -0.89
N ASP A 46 -10.34 -6.59 0.08
CA ASP A 46 -11.54 -7.39 -0.14
C ASP A 46 -12.45 -7.23 1.08
N GLU A 47 -13.48 -8.05 1.18
CA GLU A 47 -14.44 -7.99 2.27
C GLU A 47 -13.80 -8.22 3.63
N SER A 48 -12.68 -8.95 3.69
CA SER A 48 -12.02 -9.28 4.96
C SER A 48 -11.03 -8.22 5.41
N GLY A 49 -10.68 -7.26 4.56
CA GLY A 49 -9.80 -6.17 4.95
C GLY A 49 -8.80 -5.77 3.90
N ILE A 50 -7.75 -5.11 4.35
CA ILE A 50 -6.67 -4.60 3.50
C ILE A 50 -5.41 -5.41 3.76
N PHE A 51 -4.73 -5.80 2.68
CA PHE A 51 -3.49 -6.56 2.73
C PHE A 51 -2.41 -5.78 2.01
N ILE A 52 -1.20 -5.76 2.58
CA ILE A 52 -0.06 -5.04 2.00
C ILE A 52 1.17 -5.92 1.90
N SER A 53 2.06 -5.55 0.98
CA SER A 53 3.35 -6.21 0.80
C SER A 53 4.33 -5.20 0.20
N ASN A 54 5.63 -5.49 0.24
CA ASN A 54 6.61 -4.62 -0.39
C ASN A 54 6.73 -4.84 -1.91
N GLY A 55 5.97 -5.79 -2.46
CA GLY A 55 6.01 -6.09 -3.89
C GLY A 55 7.34 -6.69 -4.35
N GLY A 56 8.15 -7.18 -3.42
CA GLY A 56 9.50 -7.67 -3.69
C GLY A 56 10.59 -6.61 -3.55
N TRP A 57 10.24 -5.36 -3.24
CA TRP A 57 11.19 -4.25 -3.15
C TRP A 57 10.96 -3.43 -1.90
N SER A 58 11.97 -3.38 -1.03
CA SER A 58 11.92 -2.54 0.17
C SER A 58 12.46 -1.15 -0.15
N SER A 59 11.79 -0.42 -1.05
CA SER A 59 12.23 0.90 -1.48
C SER A 59 11.54 2.01 -0.68
N ASN A 60 12.16 3.20 -0.69
CA ASN A 60 11.55 4.37 -0.06
C ASN A 60 10.21 4.73 -0.72
N THR A 61 10.09 4.52 -2.03
CA THR A 61 8.85 4.81 -2.74
C THR A 61 7.73 3.85 -2.30
N THR A 62 8.03 2.56 -2.15
CA THR A 62 7.06 1.58 -1.66
C THR A 62 6.58 1.96 -0.26
N LYS A 63 7.51 2.26 0.63
CA LYS A 63 7.20 2.67 1.99
C LYS A 63 6.32 3.91 2.00
N GLU A 64 6.66 4.90 1.18
CA GLU A 64 5.91 6.15 1.10
C GLU A 64 4.47 5.94 0.61
N ARG A 65 4.28 5.08 -0.42
CA ARG A 65 2.94 4.77 -0.92
C ARG A 65 2.09 4.06 0.14
N LEU A 66 2.66 3.04 0.78
CA LEU A 66 1.93 2.27 1.78
C LEU A 66 1.59 3.11 3.02
N ASN A 67 2.47 4.04 3.39
CA ASN A 67 2.22 4.93 4.53
C ASN A 67 1.07 5.91 4.30
N GLY A 68 0.59 6.03 3.07
CA GLY A 68 -0.60 6.82 2.78
C GLY A 68 -1.91 6.10 3.11
N LEU A 69 -1.85 4.80 3.36
CA LEU A 69 -3.04 4.03 3.71
C LEU A 69 -3.39 4.19 5.18
N THR A 70 -4.68 4.26 5.49
CA THR A 70 -5.16 4.35 6.86
C THR A 70 -4.74 3.11 7.64
N GLY A 71 -4.17 3.30 8.81
CA GLY A 71 -3.74 2.20 9.67
C GLY A 71 -2.37 1.65 9.36
N VAL A 72 -1.63 2.25 8.41
CA VAL A 72 -0.29 1.81 8.04
C VAL A 72 0.73 2.84 8.50
N ASN A 73 1.69 2.41 9.32
CA ASN A 73 2.83 3.23 9.73
C ASN A 73 4.09 2.37 9.63
N ILE A 74 4.83 2.56 8.55
CA ILE A 74 6.07 1.84 8.29
C ILE A 74 7.24 2.77 8.60
N ARG A 75 8.16 2.31 9.46
CA ARG A 75 9.39 3.00 9.79
C ARG A 75 10.58 2.14 9.43
N GLN A 76 11.70 2.78 9.13
CA GLN A 76 12.95 2.08 8.85
C GLN A 76 13.97 2.42 9.93
N VAL A 77 14.52 1.39 10.58
CA VAL A 77 15.54 1.53 11.61
C VAL A 77 16.63 0.49 11.32
N ASN A 78 17.88 0.92 11.17
CA ASN A 78 19.01 0.03 10.86
C ASN A 78 18.72 -0.87 9.66
N TYR A 79 18.19 -0.27 8.57
CA TYR A 79 17.87 -0.95 7.31
C TYR A 79 16.74 -1.97 7.40
N ARG A 80 16.01 -2.02 8.54
CA ARG A 80 14.88 -2.91 8.73
C ARG A 80 13.58 -2.12 8.79
N TRP A 81 12.53 -2.67 8.21
CA TRP A 81 11.20 -2.06 8.27
C TRP A 81 10.44 -2.56 9.49
N TYR A 82 9.72 -1.64 10.11
CA TYR A 82 8.81 -1.94 11.21
C TYR A 82 7.42 -1.43 10.83
N LEU A 83 6.44 -2.31 10.88
CA LEU A 83 5.05 -1.98 10.58
C LEU A 83 4.30 -1.85 11.89
N ASN A 84 3.79 -0.64 12.15
CA ASN A 84 3.03 -0.34 13.37
C ASN A 84 3.77 -0.79 14.63
N GLY A 85 5.08 -0.62 14.63
CA GLY A 85 5.94 -0.94 15.78
C GLY A 85 6.55 -2.33 15.78
N ASP A 86 6.13 -3.23 14.89
CA ASP A 86 6.61 -4.60 14.83
C ASP A 86 7.49 -4.82 13.61
N PHE A 87 8.54 -5.64 13.75
CA PHE A 87 9.38 -6.00 12.62
C PHE A 87 8.53 -6.61 11.51
N TRP A 88 8.75 -6.16 10.27
CA TRP A 88 8.02 -6.64 9.10
C TRP A 88 9.00 -6.91 7.95
N ASN A 89 8.99 -8.13 7.45
CA ASN A 89 9.89 -8.51 6.35
C ASN A 89 9.39 -8.08 4.97
N GLY A 90 8.23 -7.42 4.90
CA GLY A 90 7.66 -6.97 3.63
C GLY A 90 6.74 -7.98 2.95
N GLY A 91 6.52 -9.15 3.54
CA GLY A 91 5.59 -10.14 3.02
C GLY A 91 4.13 -9.75 3.23
N TRP A 92 3.22 -10.43 2.55
CA TRP A 92 1.80 -10.13 2.66
C TRP A 92 1.31 -10.21 4.10
N ILE A 93 0.65 -9.16 4.54
CA ILE A 93 0.10 -9.07 5.88
C ILE A 93 -1.22 -8.28 5.84
N ARG A 94 -2.18 -8.71 6.65
CA ARG A 94 -3.44 -8.00 6.80
C ARG A 94 -3.26 -6.84 7.78
N ILE A 95 -3.80 -5.68 7.41
CA ILE A 95 -3.80 -4.51 8.29
C ILE A 95 -5.01 -4.60 9.20
N SER A 96 -4.77 -4.49 10.51
CA SER A 96 -5.84 -4.46 11.50
C SER A 96 -6.56 -3.13 11.45
N ASP A 97 -7.84 -3.19 11.61
CA ASP A 97 -8.67 -2.00 11.71
C ASP A 97 -8.47 -1.28 13.04
#